data_0e93a719d0fe9ec093a601af992dea57
#
_entry.id   0e93a719d0fe9ec093a601af992dea57
#
_cell.length_a   1.000
_cell.length_b   1.000
_cell.length_c   1.000
_cell.angle_alpha   90.00
_cell.angle_beta   90.00
_cell.angle_gamma   90.00
#
_symmetry.space_group_name_H-M   'P 1'
#
loop_
_entity.id
_entity.type
_entity.pdbx_description
1 polymer ?
#
loop_
_entity_poly.entity_id
_entity_poly.type
_entity_poly.pdbx_seq_one_letter_code
_entity_poly.pdbx_strand_id
1 'polypeptide(L)'
;ADANVNWCVYSLMQHNVPPDIPSKDLGSINIGLFHGASQGVVPADYPDQQVTAFRAAMDEGRHTSDPVLTNFKSKFAIDWSPFLNSKWTDAADTAVPLAELQRLGKRITTVPDGFAIHPLVDRVIKDRRAMAEGKLALDWGMGEHLAFASVLANGYGVRLSGQDCGRGTFTHRHAVLHDQARERWDSGSYTPLQHVADDQGEFTVIDSVLSEEAVLGFEYGYSTAEPNKLVIWEAQFGDFANGAQVVIDQFISSGEAKWGRVTGLTLMLPHGYEGQGPEHSSARIERFLQLCAEHNMQIVQPTTPAQIFHVLRRQMIRSFRKPLVLFTPKSLLRHKEAISSLDDLAKGSFQLIIGESDKRIDPQKVKRVIVCSGRLYFDLLAARREAERDDLAIIRVEQLYPFGQKAFEAEVKRYAAATDWVWAQDEPQNQGPWFYIQHHMQDAFKDGQRLMYAGRPASASPAVGYYDKHYAQLKELIATAFGDSKPAKRSSKAKS
;
A
#
# COMPACT_ATOMS: atom_id res chain seq x y z
N ALA A 1 -11.98 25.64 -2.53
CA ALA A 1 -12.13 24.20 -2.80
C ALA A 1 -12.18 23.91 -4.29
N ASP A 2 -12.71 24.84 -5.10
CA ASP A 2 -13.03 24.58 -6.51
C ASP A 2 -11.83 24.74 -7.49
N ALA A 3 -10.79 25.44 -7.09
CA ALA A 3 -9.65 25.70 -7.98
C ALA A 3 -8.75 24.46 -8.21
N ASN A 4 -8.68 23.55 -7.23
CA ASN A 4 -7.81 22.37 -7.32
C ASN A 4 -8.41 21.22 -8.16
N VAL A 5 -9.73 21.07 -8.17
CA VAL A 5 -10.43 20.05 -8.98
C VAL A 5 -10.29 20.37 -10.48
N ASN A 6 -10.43 21.62 -10.84
CA ASN A 6 -10.28 22.06 -12.23
C ASN A 6 -8.85 21.84 -12.77
N TRP A 7 -7.84 21.90 -11.94
CA TRP A 7 -6.43 21.72 -12.34
C TRP A 7 -6.09 20.23 -12.64
N CYS A 8 -6.60 19.28 -11.85
CA CYS A 8 -6.38 17.84 -12.09
C CYS A 8 -7.00 17.38 -13.41
N VAL A 9 -8.22 17.80 -13.70
CA VAL A 9 -8.92 17.49 -14.97
C VAL A 9 -8.20 18.15 -16.16
N TYR A 10 -7.71 19.36 -15.99
CA TYR A 10 -6.99 20.11 -17.04
C TYR A 10 -5.64 19.47 -17.41
N SER A 11 -4.88 19.00 -16.41
CA SER A 11 -3.58 18.35 -16.62
C SER A 11 -3.69 16.99 -17.29
N LEU A 12 -4.73 16.21 -16.98
CA LEU A 12 -4.97 14.91 -17.58
C LEU A 12 -5.36 14.97 -19.05
N MET A 13 -6.02 16.04 -19.49
CA MET A 13 -6.54 16.17 -20.86
C MET A 13 -5.56 16.80 -21.85
N GLN A 14 -4.55 17.57 -21.40
CA GLN A 14 -3.63 18.27 -22.31
C GLN A 14 -2.62 17.37 -23.04
N HIS A 15 -2.30 16.18 -22.52
CA HIS A 15 -1.21 15.36 -23.04
C HIS A 15 -1.64 14.21 -23.97
N ASN A 16 -2.95 14.01 -24.20
CA ASN A 16 -3.47 12.87 -24.97
C ASN A 16 -4.43 13.24 -26.10
N VAL A 17 -4.35 14.44 -26.64
CA VAL A 17 -5.17 14.80 -27.81
C VAL A 17 -4.43 14.41 -29.08
N PRO A 18 -4.87 13.36 -29.83
CA PRO A 18 -4.32 13.08 -31.15
C PRO A 18 -4.52 14.26 -32.09
N PRO A 19 -3.58 14.48 -33.03
CA PRO A 19 -3.64 15.63 -33.96
C PRO A 19 -4.87 15.69 -34.86
N ASP A 20 -5.65 14.61 -34.91
CA ASP A 20 -6.78 14.48 -35.86
C ASP A 20 -8.16 14.67 -35.20
N ILE A 21 -8.27 15.10 -33.96
CA ILE A 21 -9.57 15.31 -33.31
C ILE A 21 -10.19 16.63 -33.81
N PRO A 22 -11.42 16.58 -34.34
CA PRO A 22 -12.15 17.78 -34.75
C PRO A 22 -12.27 18.76 -33.56
N SER A 23 -12.07 20.05 -33.82
CA SER A 23 -12.03 21.09 -32.78
C SER A 23 -13.30 21.23 -31.90
N LYS A 24 -14.42 20.63 -32.33
CA LYS A 24 -15.64 20.54 -31.50
C LYS A 24 -15.51 19.59 -30.30
N ASP A 25 -14.53 18.70 -30.31
CA ASP A 25 -14.29 17.71 -29.27
C ASP A 25 -13.15 18.12 -28.29
N LEU A 26 -12.54 19.29 -28.49
CA LEU A 26 -11.60 19.92 -27.55
C LEU A 26 -12.33 20.58 -26.38
N GLY A 27 -13.31 19.86 -25.80
CA GLY A 27 -14.25 20.41 -24.83
C GLY A 27 -13.64 21.00 -23.56
N SER A 28 -12.43 20.57 -23.17
CA SER A 28 -11.85 20.96 -21.87
C SER A 28 -11.22 22.37 -21.88
N ILE A 29 -10.61 22.81 -22.97
CA ILE A 29 -10.06 24.18 -23.07
C ILE A 29 -11.22 25.18 -23.14
N ASN A 30 -12.32 24.81 -23.73
CA ASN A 30 -13.50 25.63 -23.86
C ASN A 30 -14.30 25.80 -22.53
N ILE A 31 -14.28 24.81 -21.62
CA ILE A 31 -15.11 24.86 -20.43
C ILE A 31 -14.83 26.14 -19.59
N GLY A 32 -13.59 26.47 -19.36
CA GLY A 32 -13.23 27.70 -18.62
C GLY A 32 -13.64 28.98 -19.34
N LEU A 33 -13.46 29.05 -20.65
CA LEU A 33 -13.81 30.19 -21.47
C LEU A 33 -15.33 30.33 -21.63
N PHE A 34 -16.03 29.22 -21.87
CA PHE A 34 -17.50 29.22 -21.94
C PHE A 34 -18.14 29.55 -20.60
N HIS A 35 -17.58 29.05 -19.52
CA HIS A 35 -18.06 29.40 -18.18
C HIS A 35 -17.85 30.88 -17.87
N GLY A 36 -16.67 31.45 -18.21
CA GLY A 36 -16.42 32.89 -18.08
C GLY A 36 -17.36 33.72 -18.93
N ALA A 37 -17.68 33.29 -20.15
CA ALA A 37 -18.64 33.94 -21.01
C ALA A 37 -20.07 33.84 -20.47
N SER A 38 -20.49 32.68 -19.97
CA SER A 38 -21.82 32.50 -19.39
C SER A 38 -22.04 33.30 -18.11
N GLN A 39 -20.96 33.63 -17.38
CA GLN A 39 -21.00 34.48 -16.20
C GLN A 39 -20.76 35.96 -16.48
N GLY A 40 -20.60 36.34 -17.74
CA GLY A 40 -20.35 37.73 -18.12
C GLY A 40 -18.97 38.29 -17.73
N VAL A 41 -18.01 37.41 -17.40
CA VAL A 41 -16.63 37.79 -17.08
C VAL A 41 -15.86 38.15 -18.34
N VAL A 42 -16.17 37.50 -19.45
CA VAL A 42 -15.67 37.81 -20.80
C VAL A 42 -16.86 37.92 -21.78
N PRO A 43 -16.69 38.64 -22.93
CA PRO A 43 -17.74 38.70 -23.97
C PRO A 43 -18.20 37.32 -24.40
N ALA A 44 -19.48 37.19 -24.76
CA ALA A 44 -20.08 35.91 -25.14
C ALA A 44 -19.42 35.24 -26.37
N ASP A 45 -18.88 36.04 -27.26
CA ASP A 45 -18.18 35.61 -28.48
C ASP A 45 -16.66 35.40 -28.31
N TYR A 46 -16.12 35.70 -27.12
CA TYR A 46 -14.69 35.59 -26.82
C TYR A 46 -14.13 34.17 -27.03
N PRO A 47 -14.80 33.08 -26.63
CA PRO A 47 -14.35 31.73 -26.91
C PRO A 47 -14.15 31.46 -28.41
N ASP A 48 -15.11 31.86 -29.24
CA ASP A 48 -15.06 31.68 -30.71
C ASP A 48 -13.96 32.53 -31.36
N GLN A 49 -13.75 33.74 -30.87
CA GLN A 49 -12.63 34.58 -31.30
C GLN A 49 -11.27 33.90 -30.97
N GLN A 50 -11.09 33.30 -29.79
CA GLN A 50 -9.87 32.62 -29.46
C GLN A 50 -9.62 31.38 -30.31
N VAL A 51 -10.65 30.57 -30.57
CA VAL A 51 -10.57 29.40 -31.48
C VAL A 51 -10.17 29.84 -32.89
N THR A 52 -10.78 30.91 -33.41
CA THR A 52 -10.50 31.45 -34.75
C THR A 52 -9.08 31.95 -34.85
N ALA A 53 -8.63 32.73 -33.87
CA ALA A 53 -7.25 33.26 -33.80
C ALA A 53 -6.19 32.15 -33.73
N PHE A 54 -6.47 31.11 -32.92
CA PHE A 54 -5.57 29.96 -32.80
C PHE A 54 -5.46 29.17 -34.12
N ARG A 55 -6.57 28.91 -34.79
CA ARG A 55 -6.59 28.24 -36.10
C ARG A 55 -5.83 29.03 -37.16
N ALA A 56 -6.06 30.34 -37.26
CA ALA A 56 -5.34 31.21 -38.18
C ALA A 56 -3.83 31.16 -37.92
N ALA A 57 -3.41 31.13 -36.68
CA ALA A 57 -2.00 31.03 -36.30
C ALA A 57 -1.40 29.66 -36.74
N MET A 58 -2.15 28.56 -36.57
CA MET A 58 -1.72 27.24 -37.04
C MET A 58 -1.62 27.16 -38.55
N ASP A 59 -2.59 27.70 -39.31
CA ASP A 59 -2.63 27.71 -40.77
C ASP A 59 -1.44 28.53 -41.34
N GLU A 60 -1.01 29.55 -40.64
CA GLU A 60 0.18 30.35 -40.97
C GLU A 60 1.50 29.74 -40.53
N GLY A 61 1.48 28.57 -39.86
CA GLY A 61 2.67 27.90 -39.31
C GLY A 61 3.33 28.71 -38.19
N ARG A 62 2.61 29.66 -37.57
CA ARG A 62 3.11 30.41 -36.41
C ARG A 62 3.08 29.55 -35.18
N HIS A 63 4.15 29.61 -34.39
CA HIS A 63 4.15 29.01 -33.06
C HIS A 63 3.07 29.68 -32.20
N THR A 64 2.09 28.90 -31.80
CA THR A 64 1.10 29.32 -30.83
C THR A 64 1.75 29.23 -29.44
N SER A 65 1.61 30.26 -28.62
CA SER A 65 2.13 30.20 -27.25
C SER A 65 1.55 29.01 -26.52
N ASP A 66 2.41 28.21 -25.90
CA ASP A 66 1.98 27.14 -25.03
C ASP A 66 1.02 27.71 -23.97
N PRO A 67 -0.22 27.20 -23.87
CA PRO A 67 -1.12 27.61 -22.79
C PRO A 67 -0.56 27.24 -21.42
N VAL A 68 0.38 26.28 -21.36
CA VAL A 68 1.20 25.99 -20.19
C VAL A 68 2.50 26.74 -20.29
N LEU A 69 2.63 27.81 -19.52
CA LEU A 69 3.86 28.58 -19.44
C LEU A 69 4.98 27.70 -18.87
N THR A 70 5.94 27.33 -19.69
CA THR A 70 7.08 26.45 -19.33
C THR A 70 7.92 27.00 -18.16
N ASN A 71 7.90 28.30 -17.93
CA ASN A 71 8.59 28.98 -16.84
C ASN A 71 7.63 29.56 -15.79
N PHE A 72 6.42 29.07 -15.73
CA PHE A 72 5.43 29.57 -14.79
C PHE A 72 5.71 29.07 -13.38
N LYS A 73 6.25 29.94 -12.52
CA LYS A 73 6.31 29.72 -11.08
C LYS A 73 5.00 30.15 -10.45
N SER A 74 4.02 29.26 -10.43
CA SER A 74 2.81 29.46 -9.64
C SER A 74 3.13 29.34 -8.16
N LYS A 75 2.45 30.09 -7.31
CA LYS A 75 2.49 29.90 -5.86
C LYS A 75 1.99 28.49 -5.44
N PHE A 76 1.36 27.78 -6.35
CA PHE A 76 0.88 26.40 -6.17
C PHE A 76 1.75 25.36 -6.88
N ALA A 77 2.80 25.77 -7.60
CA ALA A 77 3.72 24.83 -8.22
C ALA A 77 4.67 24.27 -7.15
N ILE A 78 4.79 22.94 -7.13
CA ILE A 78 5.70 22.22 -6.23
C ILE A 78 6.90 21.74 -7.03
N ASP A 79 8.08 21.88 -6.44
CA ASP A 79 9.33 21.42 -7.03
C ASP A 79 9.49 19.90 -6.84
N TRP A 80 9.46 19.15 -7.92
CA TRP A 80 9.69 17.71 -7.95
C TRP A 80 11.17 17.33 -8.08
N SER A 81 12.07 18.29 -8.38
CA SER A 81 13.48 18.00 -8.64
C SER A 81 14.19 17.20 -7.54
N PRO A 82 13.88 17.37 -6.22
CA PRO A 82 14.50 16.57 -5.16
C PRO A 82 14.18 15.07 -5.23
N PHE A 83 13.13 14.68 -5.98
CA PHE A 83 12.60 13.32 -6.02
C PHE A 83 12.93 12.56 -7.32
N LEU A 84 13.49 13.23 -8.34
CA LEU A 84 13.66 12.65 -9.69
C LEU A 84 14.87 11.72 -9.82
N ASN A 85 15.94 11.92 -9.04
CA ASN A 85 17.20 11.18 -9.17
C ASN A 85 17.43 10.15 -8.06
N SER A 86 16.41 9.79 -7.32
CA SER A 86 16.50 8.84 -6.22
C SER A 86 16.39 7.39 -6.70
N LYS A 87 17.00 6.47 -5.94
CA LYS A 87 16.96 5.04 -6.23
C LYS A 87 16.16 4.30 -5.16
N TRP A 88 15.54 3.20 -5.53
CA TRP A 88 14.82 2.37 -4.58
C TRP A 88 15.70 1.78 -3.47
N THR A 89 17.01 1.71 -3.69
CA THR A 89 18.03 1.23 -2.74
C THR A 89 18.57 2.32 -1.82
N ASP A 90 18.16 3.59 -2.02
CA ASP A 90 18.62 4.67 -1.16
C ASP A 90 18.15 4.43 0.28
N ALA A 91 19.07 4.64 1.21
CA ALA A 91 18.79 4.44 2.62
C ALA A 91 17.78 5.50 3.13
N ALA A 92 16.99 5.10 4.11
CA ALA A 92 16.15 6.00 4.89
C ALA A 92 16.26 5.62 6.36
N ASP A 93 16.62 6.57 7.20
CA ASP A 93 16.54 6.38 8.65
C ASP A 93 15.09 6.57 9.07
N THR A 94 14.40 5.46 9.25
CA THR A 94 12.99 5.42 9.65
C THR A 94 12.80 5.20 11.14
N ALA A 95 13.88 5.05 11.90
CA ALA A 95 13.82 4.97 13.36
C ALA A 95 13.35 6.30 13.97
N VAL A 96 12.69 6.21 15.12
CA VAL A 96 12.25 7.37 15.88
C VAL A 96 12.67 7.17 17.34
N PRO A 97 13.34 8.14 17.96
CA PRO A 97 13.79 7.99 19.35
C PRO A 97 12.66 7.55 20.29
N LEU A 98 12.94 6.63 21.21
CA LEU A 98 11.96 6.06 22.14
C LEU A 98 11.14 7.14 22.86
N ALA A 99 11.82 8.17 23.39
CA ALA A 99 11.15 9.27 24.07
C ALA A 99 10.14 10.01 23.17
N GLU A 100 10.46 10.13 21.89
CA GLU A 100 9.56 10.76 20.91
C GLU A 100 8.37 9.84 20.59
N LEU A 101 8.58 8.53 20.42
CA LEU A 101 7.50 7.55 20.25
C LEU A 101 6.52 7.60 21.43
N GLN A 102 7.05 7.68 22.66
CA GLN A 102 6.24 7.78 23.88
C GLN A 102 5.47 9.12 23.93
N ARG A 103 6.11 10.22 23.56
CA ARG A 103 5.47 11.55 23.47
C ARG A 103 4.33 11.53 22.46
N LEU A 104 4.58 11.04 21.24
CA LEU A 104 3.58 10.91 20.19
C LEU A 104 2.44 9.98 20.62
N GLY A 105 2.77 8.82 21.20
CA GLY A 105 1.80 7.87 21.70
C GLY A 105 0.88 8.46 22.78
N LYS A 106 1.43 9.30 23.68
CA LYS A 106 0.64 10.07 24.66
C LYS A 106 -0.33 11.03 23.94
N ARG A 107 0.15 11.79 22.93
CA ARG A 107 -0.68 12.75 22.19
C ARG A 107 -1.84 12.09 21.48
N ILE A 108 -1.61 11.02 20.71
CA ILE A 108 -2.67 10.31 19.98
C ILE A 108 -3.66 9.54 20.86
N THR A 109 -3.36 9.39 22.15
CA THR A 109 -4.27 8.76 23.14
C THR A 109 -4.86 9.76 24.13
N THR A 110 -4.63 11.04 23.93
CA THR A 110 -5.25 12.11 24.74
C THR A 110 -6.59 12.49 24.11
N VAL A 111 -7.62 12.49 24.95
CA VAL A 111 -8.99 12.87 24.59
C VAL A 111 -9.32 14.17 25.33
N PRO A 112 -10.04 15.14 24.71
CA PRO A 112 -10.42 16.38 25.38
C PRO A 112 -11.25 16.14 26.66
N ASP A 113 -11.13 17.04 27.61
CA ASP A 113 -11.93 16.99 28.84
C ASP A 113 -13.42 17.09 28.52
N GLY A 114 -14.24 16.29 29.19
CA GLY A 114 -15.67 16.25 28.99
C GLY A 114 -16.15 15.49 27.73
N PHE A 115 -15.24 14.94 26.92
CA PHE A 115 -15.59 14.16 25.74
C PHE A 115 -16.07 12.75 26.13
N ALA A 116 -17.33 12.42 25.84
CA ALA A 116 -17.93 11.12 26.15
C ALA A 116 -17.55 10.08 25.08
N ILE A 117 -16.56 9.26 25.37
CA ILE A 117 -16.09 8.24 24.42
C ILE A 117 -16.90 6.94 24.54
N HIS A 118 -17.16 6.27 23.42
CA HIS A 118 -17.83 4.97 23.43
C HIS A 118 -16.98 3.91 24.17
N PRO A 119 -17.53 3.07 25.07
CA PRO A 119 -16.76 2.16 25.92
C PRO A 119 -15.80 1.22 25.18
N LEU A 120 -16.17 0.73 23.99
CA LEU A 120 -15.29 -0.10 23.18
C LEU A 120 -14.10 0.67 22.62
N VAL A 121 -14.30 1.93 22.23
CA VAL A 121 -13.24 2.81 21.72
C VAL A 121 -12.33 3.26 22.87
N ASP A 122 -12.89 3.56 24.03
CA ASP A 122 -12.15 3.90 25.24
C ASP A 122 -11.17 2.79 25.64
N ARG A 123 -11.59 1.53 25.52
CA ARG A 123 -10.70 0.38 25.71
C ARG A 123 -9.52 0.40 24.74
N VAL A 124 -9.76 0.64 23.46
CA VAL A 124 -8.69 0.73 22.45
C VAL A 124 -7.72 1.86 22.78
N ILE A 125 -8.22 3.02 23.20
CA ILE A 125 -7.37 4.17 23.58
C ILE A 125 -6.54 3.83 24.84
N LYS A 126 -7.11 3.15 25.85
CA LYS A 126 -6.39 2.68 27.04
C LYS A 126 -5.29 1.68 26.70
N ASP A 127 -5.59 0.71 25.84
CA ASP A 127 -4.61 -0.28 25.39
C ASP A 127 -3.46 0.42 24.64
N ARG A 128 -3.75 1.35 23.72
CA ARG A 128 -2.74 2.15 23.02
C ARG A 128 -1.89 3.00 23.96
N ARG A 129 -2.47 3.54 25.01
CA ARG A 129 -1.71 4.26 26.06
C ARG A 129 -0.73 3.33 26.77
N ALA A 130 -1.17 2.12 27.12
CA ALA A 130 -0.29 1.10 27.70
C ALA A 130 0.82 0.66 26.71
N MET A 131 0.52 0.59 25.41
CA MET A 131 1.51 0.34 24.35
C MET A 131 2.54 1.48 24.29
N ALA A 132 2.10 2.74 24.32
CA ALA A 132 2.99 3.91 24.31
C ALA A 132 3.91 3.97 25.54
N GLU A 133 3.45 3.48 26.68
CA GLU A 133 4.22 3.36 27.91
C GLU A 133 5.15 2.13 27.95
N GLY A 134 5.11 1.26 26.93
CA GLY A 134 5.88 0.03 26.87
C GLY A 134 5.38 -1.09 27.77
N LYS A 135 4.17 -0.96 28.34
CA LYS A 135 3.51 -1.95 29.20
C LYS A 135 2.81 -3.05 28.43
N LEU A 136 2.48 -2.78 27.18
CA LEU A 136 1.83 -3.69 26.24
C LEU A 136 2.59 -3.65 24.90
N ALA A 137 2.72 -4.80 24.24
CA ALA A 137 3.28 -4.85 22.91
C ALA A 137 2.36 -4.13 21.91
N LEU A 138 2.97 -3.51 20.88
CA LEU A 138 2.24 -2.78 19.85
C LEU A 138 1.40 -3.72 19.00
N ASP A 139 0.16 -3.36 18.75
CA ASP A 139 -0.67 -3.91 17.69
C ASP A 139 -0.49 -3.14 16.37
N TRP A 140 -1.12 -3.64 15.30
CA TRP A 140 -1.07 -3.00 13.99
C TRP A 140 -1.58 -1.55 14.02
N GLY A 141 -2.73 -1.32 14.65
CA GLY A 141 -3.35 0.00 14.71
C GLY A 141 -2.46 1.02 15.41
N MET A 142 -1.75 0.62 16.45
CA MET A 142 -0.78 1.49 17.14
C MET A 142 0.46 1.74 16.27
N GLY A 143 0.99 0.72 15.60
CA GLY A 143 2.12 0.88 14.66
C GLY A 143 1.80 1.86 13.53
N GLU A 144 0.62 1.74 12.93
CA GLU A 144 0.13 2.65 11.89
C GLU A 144 -0.05 4.09 12.41
N HIS A 145 -0.67 4.27 13.59
CA HIS A 145 -0.86 5.59 14.18
C HIS A 145 0.45 6.29 14.54
N LEU A 146 1.41 5.55 15.09
CA LEU A 146 2.74 6.10 15.39
C LEU A 146 3.49 6.48 14.10
N ALA A 147 3.30 5.73 12.99
CA ALA A 147 3.83 6.11 11.69
C ALA A 147 3.27 7.46 11.24
N PHE A 148 1.94 7.60 11.23
CA PHE A 148 1.29 8.86 10.86
C PHE A 148 1.71 10.01 11.77
N ALA A 149 1.66 9.82 13.09
CA ALA A 149 2.04 10.84 14.06
C ALA A 149 3.49 11.33 13.87
N SER A 150 4.42 10.41 13.60
CA SER A 150 5.83 10.75 13.40
C SER A 150 6.09 11.41 12.03
N VAL A 151 5.33 11.07 11.00
CA VAL A 151 5.38 11.75 9.69
C VAL A 151 4.87 13.18 9.81
N LEU A 152 3.76 13.36 10.51
CA LEU A 152 3.18 14.68 10.80
C LEU A 152 4.13 15.55 11.62
N ALA A 153 4.74 15.02 12.68
CA ALA A 153 5.70 15.72 13.52
C ALA A 153 7.00 16.09 12.76
N ASN A 154 7.31 15.40 11.65
CA ASN A 154 8.39 15.78 10.75
C ASN A 154 7.97 16.82 9.70
N GLY A 155 6.78 17.41 9.81
CA GLY A 155 6.29 18.46 8.91
C GLY A 155 5.65 17.96 7.60
N TYR A 156 5.58 16.65 7.36
CA TYR A 156 4.88 16.09 6.21
C TYR A 156 3.38 15.98 6.50
N GLY A 157 2.54 16.28 5.50
CA GLY A 157 1.11 16.01 5.61
C GLY A 157 0.77 14.53 5.46
N VAL A 158 -0.41 14.15 5.95
CA VAL A 158 -1.00 12.82 5.73
C VAL A 158 -2.44 12.99 5.27
N ARG A 159 -2.78 12.40 4.13
CA ARG A 159 -4.14 12.34 3.60
C ARG A 159 -4.55 10.89 3.42
N LEU A 160 -5.57 10.47 4.15
CA LEU A 160 -6.14 9.14 4.11
C LEU A 160 -7.57 9.23 3.57
N SER A 161 -7.85 8.54 2.49
CA SER A 161 -9.17 8.49 1.86
C SER A 161 -9.56 7.04 1.57
N GLY A 162 -10.81 6.70 1.80
CA GLY A 162 -11.37 5.37 1.55
C GLY A 162 -12.71 5.19 2.23
N GLN A 163 -13.39 4.12 1.93
CA GLN A 163 -14.69 3.81 2.55
C GLN A 163 -14.48 3.40 4.00
N ASP A 164 -15.10 4.14 4.94
CA ASP A 164 -15.01 3.91 6.38
C ASP A 164 -13.56 3.89 6.91
N CYS A 165 -12.66 4.64 6.28
CA CYS A 165 -11.24 4.65 6.63
C CYS A 165 -10.96 5.39 7.95
N GLY A 166 -11.84 6.29 8.38
CA GLY A 166 -11.72 6.98 9.67
C GLY A 166 -11.76 6.01 10.85
N ARG A 167 -12.67 5.04 10.83
CA ARG A 167 -12.73 3.93 11.79
C ARG A 167 -11.77 2.80 11.43
N GLY A 168 -11.54 2.61 10.15
CA GLY A 168 -10.99 1.42 9.52
C GLY A 168 -12.03 0.33 9.37
N THR A 169 -12.16 -0.27 8.18
CA THR A 169 -13.16 -1.32 7.87
C THR A 169 -13.21 -2.43 8.91
N PHE A 170 -12.05 -2.80 9.48
CA PHE A 170 -11.93 -3.84 10.51
C PHE A 170 -11.93 -3.28 11.93
N THR A 171 -12.39 -2.05 12.15
CA THR A 171 -12.49 -1.41 13.48
C THR A 171 -11.13 -1.34 14.19
N HIS A 172 -10.05 -1.16 13.45
CA HIS A 172 -8.67 -1.19 13.98
C HIS A 172 -8.06 0.20 14.15
N ARG A 173 -8.58 1.22 13.42
CA ARG A 173 -7.94 2.54 13.35
C ARG A 173 -8.52 3.50 14.37
N HIS A 174 -9.77 3.87 14.30
CA HIS A 174 -10.39 4.91 15.11
C HIS A 174 -9.58 6.23 15.09
N ALA A 175 -9.25 6.71 13.89
CA ALA A 175 -8.55 7.99 13.72
C ALA A 175 -9.44 9.19 14.06
N VAL A 176 -10.76 9.03 13.94
CA VAL A 176 -11.77 10.01 14.34
C VAL A 176 -12.56 9.46 15.52
N LEU A 177 -12.61 10.23 16.60
CA LEU A 177 -13.40 9.93 17.78
C LEU A 177 -14.70 10.73 17.73
N HIS A 178 -15.80 10.13 18.17
CA HIS A 178 -17.12 10.76 18.19
C HIS A 178 -17.64 10.85 19.62
N ASP A 179 -18.01 12.06 20.03
CA ASP A 179 -18.63 12.31 21.32
C ASP A 179 -20.02 11.65 21.38
N GLN A 180 -20.21 10.77 22.34
CA GLN A 180 -21.49 10.06 22.53
C GLN A 180 -22.57 10.96 23.14
N ALA A 181 -22.19 12.10 23.72
CA ALA A 181 -23.10 13.12 24.25
C ALA A 181 -23.44 14.22 23.23
N ARG A 182 -22.96 14.12 21.98
CA ARG A 182 -23.23 15.09 20.92
C ARG A 182 -24.73 15.18 20.58
N GLU A 183 -25.20 16.38 20.31
CA GLU A 183 -26.60 16.63 19.93
C GLU A 183 -26.89 16.25 18.46
N ARG A 184 -25.88 16.34 17.59
CA ARG A 184 -26.01 16.11 16.15
C ARG A 184 -24.90 15.15 15.67
N TRP A 185 -25.23 14.36 14.65
CA TRP A 185 -24.30 13.39 14.05
C TRP A 185 -23.07 14.05 13.39
N ASP A 186 -23.20 15.27 12.89
CA ASP A 186 -22.20 16.06 12.18
C ASP A 186 -21.36 16.97 13.10
N SER A 187 -21.52 16.84 14.41
CA SER A 187 -20.79 17.61 15.42
C SER A 187 -20.11 16.69 16.43
N GLY A 188 -19.25 17.24 17.28
CA GLY A 188 -18.61 16.49 18.38
C GLY A 188 -17.66 15.40 17.89
N SER A 189 -16.87 15.66 16.84
CA SER A 189 -15.76 14.81 16.43
C SER A 189 -14.43 15.37 16.91
N TYR A 190 -13.47 14.47 17.20
CA TYR A 190 -12.10 14.81 17.56
C TYR A 190 -11.13 13.86 16.87
N THR A 191 -10.10 14.43 16.26
CA THR A 191 -9.08 13.68 15.52
C THR A 191 -7.72 13.86 16.19
N PRO A 192 -7.28 12.92 17.04
CA PRO A 192 -6.02 13.06 17.82
C PRO A 192 -4.78 13.35 16.96
N LEU A 193 -4.72 12.80 15.74
CA LEU A 193 -3.62 13.00 14.80
C LEU A 193 -3.49 14.44 14.29
N GLN A 194 -4.50 15.30 14.46
CA GLN A 194 -4.41 16.73 14.17
C GLN A 194 -3.74 17.53 15.29
N HIS A 195 -3.32 16.87 16.39
CA HIS A 195 -2.83 17.52 17.61
C HIS A 195 -1.57 16.88 18.19
N VAL A 196 -0.68 16.34 17.33
CA VAL A 196 0.55 15.65 17.81
C VAL A 196 1.71 16.62 18.05
N ALA A 197 1.73 17.77 17.34
CA ALA A 197 2.69 18.87 17.53
C ALA A 197 2.07 20.19 17.06
N ASP A 198 2.60 21.33 17.53
CA ASP A 198 2.05 22.65 17.20
C ASP A 198 2.35 23.07 15.75
N ASP A 199 3.47 22.61 15.20
CA ASP A 199 3.99 22.90 13.85
C ASP A 199 3.94 21.68 12.91
N GLN A 200 3.06 20.72 13.20
CA GLN A 200 2.92 19.51 12.41
C GLN A 200 2.36 19.72 11.00
N GLY A 201 2.60 18.74 10.13
CA GLY A 201 1.89 18.64 8.87
C GLY A 201 0.38 18.39 9.06
N GLU A 202 -0.40 18.69 8.02
CA GLU A 202 -1.86 18.54 8.04
C GLU A 202 -2.25 17.05 8.02
N PHE A 203 -3.14 16.62 8.92
CA PHE A 203 -3.79 15.32 8.86
C PHE A 203 -5.23 15.46 8.34
N THR A 204 -5.50 14.80 7.23
CA THR A 204 -6.82 14.75 6.61
C THR A 204 -7.28 13.30 6.50
N VAL A 205 -8.47 12.99 6.99
CA VAL A 205 -9.10 11.67 6.82
C VAL A 205 -10.50 11.85 6.25
N ILE A 206 -10.82 11.10 5.20
CA ILE A 206 -12.06 11.26 4.43
C ILE A 206 -12.67 9.89 4.20
N ASP A 207 -13.84 9.67 4.80
CA ASP A 207 -14.69 8.55 4.41
C ASP A 207 -15.27 8.84 3.03
N SER A 208 -14.77 8.12 2.02
CA SER A 208 -15.03 8.40 0.62
C SER A 208 -16.41 7.95 0.16
N VAL A 209 -16.82 8.46 -0.99
CA VAL A 209 -17.98 7.94 -1.73
C VAL A 209 -17.71 6.51 -2.21
N LEU A 210 -18.79 5.78 -2.52
CA LEU A 210 -18.74 4.40 -3.02
C LEU A 210 -18.39 4.38 -4.52
N SER A 211 -17.12 4.61 -4.84
CA SER A 211 -16.59 4.50 -6.19
C SER A 211 -15.06 4.39 -6.12
N GLU A 212 -14.53 3.21 -6.37
CA GLU A 212 -13.08 2.95 -6.36
C GLU A 212 -12.38 3.74 -7.46
N GLU A 213 -12.92 3.76 -8.67
CA GLU A 213 -12.33 4.46 -9.81
C GLU A 213 -12.24 5.96 -9.59
N ALA A 214 -13.35 6.59 -9.18
CA ALA A 214 -13.39 8.03 -8.96
C ALA A 214 -12.46 8.45 -7.81
N VAL A 215 -12.47 7.73 -6.70
CA VAL A 215 -11.65 8.07 -5.52
C VAL A 215 -10.18 7.82 -5.79
N LEU A 216 -9.80 6.67 -6.36
CA LEU A 216 -8.41 6.38 -6.69
C LEU A 216 -7.88 7.34 -7.76
N GLY A 217 -8.67 7.68 -8.76
CA GLY A 217 -8.31 8.66 -9.78
C GLY A 217 -8.08 10.05 -9.18
N PHE A 218 -8.91 10.47 -8.23
CA PHE A 218 -8.72 11.72 -7.51
C PHE A 218 -7.43 11.71 -6.67
N GLU A 219 -7.20 10.67 -5.88
CA GLU A 219 -6.02 10.59 -5.01
C GLU A 219 -4.72 10.45 -5.84
N TYR A 220 -4.76 9.80 -6.99
CA TYR A 220 -3.64 9.83 -7.95
C TYR A 220 -3.33 11.27 -8.38
N GLY A 221 -4.33 12.01 -8.87
CA GLY A 221 -4.16 13.40 -9.29
C GLY A 221 -3.64 14.28 -8.16
N TYR A 222 -4.20 14.13 -6.96
CA TYR A 222 -3.75 14.85 -5.75
C TYR A 222 -2.28 14.57 -5.44
N SER A 223 -1.87 13.31 -5.45
CA SER A 223 -0.49 12.88 -5.14
C SER A 223 0.54 13.34 -6.17
N THR A 224 0.14 13.54 -7.43
CA THR A 224 1.04 14.10 -8.46
C THR A 224 1.30 15.60 -8.27
N ALA A 225 0.46 16.29 -7.50
CA ALA A 225 0.58 17.70 -7.20
C ALA A 225 1.21 17.98 -5.83
N GLU A 226 1.40 16.96 -4.97
CA GLU A 226 1.86 17.16 -3.58
C GLU A 226 2.82 16.06 -3.11
N PRO A 227 4.14 16.19 -3.38
CA PRO A 227 5.14 15.21 -2.99
C PRO A 227 5.46 15.19 -1.48
N ASN A 228 5.06 16.23 -0.73
CA ASN A 228 5.34 16.38 0.70
C ASN A 228 4.19 15.89 1.59
N LYS A 229 3.22 15.20 1.00
CA LYS A 229 2.09 14.61 1.73
C LYS A 229 2.02 13.12 1.45
N LEU A 230 1.87 12.32 2.49
CA LEU A 230 1.55 10.89 2.39
C LEU A 230 0.09 10.76 1.98
N VAL A 231 -0.14 10.57 0.69
CA VAL A 231 -1.48 10.39 0.13
C VAL A 231 -1.78 8.91 0.09
N ILE A 232 -2.87 8.50 0.76
CA ILE A 232 -3.26 7.11 0.92
C ILE A 232 -4.69 6.94 0.41
N TRP A 233 -4.89 5.98 -0.48
CA TRP A 233 -6.19 5.39 -0.75
C TRP A 233 -6.29 4.01 -0.10
N GLU A 234 -7.30 3.82 0.77
CA GLU A 234 -7.59 2.52 1.37
C GLU A 234 -8.85 1.92 0.74
N ALA A 235 -8.72 0.78 0.08
CA ALA A 235 -9.87 0.01 -0.36
C ALA A 235 -10.57 -0.63 0.85
N GLN A 236 -11.89 -0.74 0.82
CA GLN A 236 -12.64 -1.43 1.89
C GLN A 236 -12.20 -2.91 2.00
N PHE A 237 -12.09 -3.57 0.85
CA PHE A 237 -11.37 -4.83 0.62
C PHE A 237 -10.50 -4.65 -0.61
N GLY A 238 -9.31 -5.23 -0.61
CA GLY A 238 -8.40 -5.13 -1.74
C GLY A 238 -8.96 -5.73 -3.03
N ASP A 239 -9.90 -6.68 -2.91
CA ASP A 239 -10.66 -7.25 -4.03
C ASP A 239 -11.33 -6.17 -4.88
N PHE A 240 -11.80 -5.08 -4.26
CA PHE A 240 -12.54 -4.00 -4.93
C PHE A 240 -11.63 -3.05 -5.73
N ALA A 241 -10.31 -3.14 -5.58
CA ALA A 241 -9.38 -2.39 -6.42
C ALA A 241 -9.57 -2.68 -7.92
N ASN A 242 -10.18 -3.82 -8.28
CA ASN A 242 -10.53 -4.16 -9.65
C ASN A 242 -11.51 -3.16 -10.29
N GLY A 243 -12.34 -2.48 -9.50
CA GLY A 243 -13.23 -1.41 -9.94
C GLY A 243 -12.50 -0.15 -10.41
N ALA A 244 -11.20 -0.02 -10.08
CA ALA A 244 -10.32 1.08 -10.51
C ALA A 244 -9.16 0.58 -11.38
N GLN A 245 -9.29 -0.58 -12.03
CA GLN A 245 -8.19 -1.19 -12.78
C GLN A 245 -7.64 -0.28 -13.89
N VAL A 246 -8.49 0.49 -14.53
CA VAL A 246 -8.04 1.44 -15.58
C VAL A 246 -7.13 2.51 -15.00
N VAL A 247 -7.39 3.00 -13.80
CA VAL A 247 -6.52 3.98 -13.11
C VAL A 247 -5.17 3.33 -12.75
N ILE A 248 -5.19 2.08 -12.30
CA ILE A 248 -3.98 1.32 -11.97
C ILE A 248 -3.13 1.13 -13.24
N ASP A 249 -3.71 0.62 -14.34
CA ASP A 249 -2.99 0.27 -15.56
C ASP A 249 -2.50 1.51 -16.32
N GLN A 250 -3.33 2.53 -16.45
CA GLN A 250 -3.04 3.66 -17.34
C GLN A 250 -2.30 4.81 -16.66
N PHE A 251 -2.42 4.96 -15.33
CA PHE A 251 -1.88 6.10 -14.60
C PHE A 251 -0.85 5.67 -13.56
N ILE A 252 -1.22 4.86 -12.58
CA ILE A 252 -0.36 4.54 -11.44
C ILE A 252 0.88 3.77 -11.88
N SER A 253 0.73 2.71 -12.67
CA SER A 253 1.84 1.84 -13.08
C SER A 253 2.70 2.45 -14.18
N SER A 254 2.15 3.29 -15.05
CA SER A 254 2.79 3.71 -16.29
C SER A 254 2.88 5.23 -16.51
N GLY A 255 2.29 6.03 -15.64
CA GLY A 255 2.23 7.49 -15.79
C GLY A 255 3.61 8.16 -15.82
N GLU A 256 4.58 7.63 -15.06
CA GLU A 256 5.94 8.14 -15.11
C GLU A 256 6.62 7.82 -16.45
N ALA A 257 6.56 6.57 -16.90
CA ALA A 257 7.19 6.15 -18.16
C ALA A 257 6.57 6.84 -19.39
N LYS A 258 5.26 7.08 -19.38
CA LYS A 258 4.54 7.71 -20.48
C LYS A 258 4.65 9.24 -20.51
N TRP A 259 4.60 9.86 -19.33
CA TRP A 259 4.39 11.31 -19.21
C TRP A 259 5.36 12.01 -18.26
N GLY A 260 6.30 11.29 -17.66
CA GLY A 260 7.15 11.83 -16.60
C GLY A 260 6.39 12.21 -15.33
N ARG A 261 5.18 11.69 -15.13
CA ARG A 261 4.34 11.99 -13.96
C ARG A 261 4.72 11.08 -12.79
N VAL A 262 5.47 11.64 -11.87
CA VAL A 262 5.88 10.96 -10.64
C VAL A 262 4.77 11.10 -9.58
N THR A 263 4.57 10.07 -8.78
CA THR A 263 3.61 10.05 -7.67
C THR A 263 4.14 9.24 -6.50
N GLY A 264 3.88 9.71 -5.28
CA GLY A 264 4.12 8.96 -4.04
C GLY A 264 2.86 8.30 -3.47
N LEU A 265 1.81 8.11 -4.28
CA LEU A 265 0.54 7.52 -3.85
C LEU A 265 0.75 6.17 -3.15
N THR A 266 0.08 5.99 -2.03
CA THR A 266 0.04 4.72 -1.30
C THR A 266 -1.34 4.10 -1.43
N LEU A 267 -1.40 2.83 -1.84
CA LEU A 267 -2.61 2.02 -1.85
C LEU A 267 -2.55 1.07 -0.66
N MET A 268 -3.58 1.08 0.19
CA MET A 268 -3.79 0.08 1.23
C MET A 268 -4.89 -0.87 0.81
N LEU A 269 -4.52 -2.13 0.57
CA LEU A 269 -5.40 -3.14 -0.01
C LEU A 269 -5.50 -4.33 0.94
N PRO A 270 -6.59 -4.44 1.74
CA PRO A 270 -6.79 -5.60 2.60
C PRO A 270 -6.77 -6.91 1.80
N HIS A 271 -5.86 -7.81 2.17
CA HIS A 271 -5.62 -9.07 1.48
C HIS A 271 -5.34 -10.19 2.48
N GLY A 272 -5.92 -11.35 2.26
CA GLY A 272 -5.68 -12.55 3.08
C GLY A 272 -6.77 -13.60 2.89
N TYR A 273 -6.36 -14.85 2.88
CA TYR A 273 -7.24 -16.00 2.73
C TYR A 273 -7.66 -16.51 4.12
N GLU A 274 -8.88 -16.17 4.52
CA GLU A 274 -9.39 -16.39 5.88
C GLU A 274 -10.79 -17.05 5.89
N GLY A 275 -11.15 -17.73 4.81
CA GLY A 275 -12.44 -18.41 4.68
C GLY A 275 -13.63 -17.49 4.40
N GLN A 276 -13.39 -16.25 3.96
CA GLN A 276 -14.42 -15.26 3.69
C GLN A 276 -14.97 -15.28 2.26
N GLY A 277 -14.56 -16.29 1.47
CA GLY A 277 -15.03 -16.45 0.10
C GLY A 277 -14.28 -15.62 -0.94
N PRO A 278 -14.70 -15.69 -2.22
CA PRO A 278 -13.94 -15.18 -3.34
C PRO A 278 -13.91 -13.65 -3.44
N GLU A 279 -14.86 -12.93 -2.83
CA GLU A 279 -14.99 -11.48 -2.96
C GLU A 279 -14.27 -10.70 -1.82
N HIS A 280 -13.68 -11.41 -0.83
CA HIS A 280 -13.10 -10.81 0.37
C HIS A 280 -11.76 -11.47 0.75
N SER A 281 -10.99 -11.93 -0.23
CA SER A 281 -9.74 -12.66 0.01
C SER A 281 -8.56 -12.06 -0.74
N SER A 282 -8.71 -11.68 -2.01
CA SER A 282 -7.58 -11.36 -2.87
C SER A 282 -7.64 -9.96 -3.46
N ALA A 283 -6.67 -9.15 -3.10
CA ALA A 283 -6.35 -7.89 -3.79
C ALA A 283 -5.61 -8.10 -5.12
N ARG A 284 -5.43 -9.36 -5.57
CA ARG A 284 -4.82 -9.75 -6.85
C ARG A 284 -3.37 -9.27 -6.99
N ILE A 285 -2.52 -9.70 -6.08
CA ILE A 285 -1.08 -9.38 -6.02
C ILE A 285 -0.40 -9.61 -7.38
N GLU A 286 -0.75 -10.69 -8.07
CA GLU A 286 -0.25 -11.07 -9.39
C GLU A 286 -0.44 -9.99 -10.46
N ARG A 287 -1.54 -9.24 -10.41
CA ARG A 287 -1.81 -8.16 -11.38
C ARG A 287 -0.87 -6.98 -11.18
N PHE A 288 -0.62 -6.60 -9.93
CA PHE A 288 0.34 -5.54 -9.62
C PHE A 288 1.76 -5.97 -9.99
N LEU A 289 2.16 -7.20 -9.67
CA LEU A 289 3.48 -7.71 -10.01
C LEU A 289 3.70 -7.77 -11.53
N GLN A 290 2.67 -8.12 -12.30
CA GLN A 290 2.74 -8.12 -13.77
C GLN A 290 2.98 -6.72 -14.34
N LEU A 291 2.50 -5.66 -13.69
CA LEU A 291 2.69 -4.26 -14.10
C LEU A 291 4.05 -3.67 -13.65
N CYS A 292 4.83 -4.43 -12.88
CA CYS A 292 6.10 -3.97 -12.33
C CYS A 292 7.24 -4.07 -13.33
N ALA A 293 7.86 -2.94 -13.62
CA ALA A 293 9.10 -2.83 -14.40
C ALA A 293 9.81 -1.51 -14.05
N GLU A 294 11.11 -1.43 -14.31
CA GLU A 294 11.90 -0.18 -14.19
C GLU A 294 11.79 0.48 -12.80
N HIS A 295 11.49 -0.28 -11.76
CA HIS A 295 11.24 0.18 -10.39
C HIS A 295 10.07 1.19 -10.28
N ASN A 296 9.06 1.04 -11.13
CA ASN A 296 7.91 1.95 -11.22
C ASN A 296 7.01 1.97 -9.98
N MET A 297 6.98 0.90 -9.19
CA MET A 297 6.16 0.77 -7.98
C MET A 297 6.93 0.05 -6.87
N GLN A 298 6.35 0.01 -5.67
CA GLN A 298 6.79 -0.83 -4.56
C GLN A 298 5.63 -1.73 -4.14
N ILE A 299 5.84 -3.05 -4.14
CA ILE A 299 4.82 -4.05 -3.78
C ILE A 299 5.21 -4.69 -2.47
N VAL A 300 4.43 -4.46 -1.42
CA VAL A 300 4.80 -4.78 -0.04
C VAL A 300 3.65 -5.47 0.67
N GLN A 301 3.97 -6.51 1.43
CA GLN A 301 3.02 -7.24 2.28
C GLN A 301 3.57 -7.33 3.72
N PRO A 302 3.43 -6.25 4.51
CA PRO A 302 4.00 -6.20 5.85
C PRO A 302 3.27 -7.15 6.81
N THR A 303 4.03 -7.78 7.72
CA THR A 303 3.48 -8.80 8.62
C THR A 303 3.47 -8.38 10.09
N THR A 304 4.07 -7.25 10.47
CA THR A 304 4.15 -6.78 11.85
C THR A 304 3.89 -5.28 11.98
N PRO A 305 3.54 -4.79 13.18
CA PRO A 305 3.41 -3.36 13.47
C PRO A 305 4.67 -2.54 13.15
N ALA A 306 5.86 -3.08 13.40
CA ALA A 306 7.12 -2.42 13.04
C ALA A 306 7.28 -2.28 11.53
N GLN A 307 6.90 -3.30 10.75
CA GLN A 307 7.01 -3.26 9.30
C GLN A 307 6.07 -2.22 8.67
N ILE A 308 4.81 -2.12 9.11
CA ILE A 308 3.92 -1.06 8.61
C ILE A 308 4.40 0.33 9.05
N PHE A 309 4.89 0.48 10.29
CA PHE A 309 5.47 1.73 10.77
C PHE A 309 6.62 2.19 9.88
N HIS A 310 7.60 1.33 9.66
CA HIS A 310 8.80 1.68 8.91
C HIS A 310 8.53 1.90 7.41
N VAL A 311 7.63 1.15 6.79
CA VAL A 311 7.35 1.32 5.34
C VAL A 311 6.61 2.63 5.07
N LEU A 312 5.67 3.03 5.91
CA LEU A 312 4.96 4.31 5.78
C LEU A 312 5.91 5.50 5.98
N ARG A 313 6.77 5.43 7.00
CA ARG A 313 7.81 6.44 7.18
C ARG A 313 8.79 6.47 6.02
N ARG A 314 9.25 5.31 5.56
CA ARG A 314 10.16 5.18 4.41
C ARG A 314 9.61 5.89 3.18
N GLN A 315 8.30 5.80 2.93
CA GLN A 315 7.64 6.44 1.78
C GLN A 315 7.80 7.96 1.79
N MET A 316 7.90 8.59 2.96
CA MET A 316 8.03 10.04 3.11
C MET A 316 9.45 10.52 3.37
N ILE A 317 10.21 9.84 4.22
CA ILE A 317 11.57 10.27 4.63
C ILE A 317 12.56 10.11 3.47
N ARG A 318 12.41 9.06 2.67
CA ARG A 318 13.26 8.83 1.50
C ARG A 318 12.76 9.67 0.32
N SER A 319 13.70 10.23 -0.46
CA SER A 319 13.36 11.02 -1.67
C SER A 319 12.81 10.16 -2.83
N PHE A 320 12.60 8.87 -2.64
CA PHE A 320 12.07 7.97 -3.65
C PHE A 320 10.54 8.01 -3.65
N ARG A 321 9.96 8.83 -4.54
CA ARG A 321 8.51 8.97 -4.70
C ARG A 321 8.00 8.08 -5.83
N LYS A 322 7.64 6.85 -5.48
CA LYS A 322 6.98 5.90 -6.39
C LYS A 322 5.73 5.35 -5.70
N PRO A 323 4.73 4.93 -6.46
CA PRO A 323 3.55 4.28 -5.88
C PRO A 323 3.93 3.14 -4.94
N LEU A 324 3.31 3.13 -3.77
CA LEU A 324 3.47 2.08 -2.77
C LEU A 324 2.17 1.29 -2.65
N VAL A 325 2.20 0.02 -3.02
CA VAL A 325 1.06 -0.89 -2.88
C VAL A 325 1.29 -1.76 -1.65
N LEU A 326 0.49 -1.52 -0.62
CA LEU A 326 0.51 -2.26 0.64
C LEU A 326 -0.64 -3.26 0.67
N PHE A 327 -0.32 -4.54 0.66
CA PHE A 327 -1.29 -5.59 0.96
C PHE A 327 -1.44 -5.72 2.47
N THR A 328 -2.43 -5.02 3.01
CA THR A 328 -2.67 -4.94 4.45
C THR A 328 -3.41 -6.18 4.96
N PRO A 329 -3.13 -6.64 6.18
CA PRO A 329 -3.79 -7.82 6.72
C PRO A 329 -5.19 -7.52 7.23
N LYS A 330 -5.95 -8.58 7.49
CA LYS A 330 -7.25 -8.56 8.17
C LYS A 330 -7.12 -9.15 9.59
N SER A 331 -6.90 -10.45 9.72
CA SER A 331 -6.80 -11.09 11.04
C SER A 331 -5.54 -10.72 11.80
N LEU A 332 -4.41 -10.42 11.11
CA LEU A 332 -3.18 -10.00 11.78
C LEU A 332 -3.30 -8.66 12.52
N LEU A 333 -4.31 -7.85 12.20
CA LEU A 333 -4.60 -6.61 12.94
C LEU A 333 -4.77 -6.85 14.46
N ARG A 334 -5.16 -8.07 14.86
CA ARG A 334 -5.38 -8.49 16.26
C ARG A 334 -4.69 -9.81 16.62
N HIS A 335 -3.79 -10.28 15.77
CA HIS A 335 -3.12 -11.55 16.01
C HIS A 335 -2.11 -11.43 17.16
N LYS A 336 -2.15 -12.35 18.12
CA LYS A 336 -1.36 -12.29 19.35
C LYS A 336 0.16 -12.34 19.12
N GLU A 337 0.60 -12.87 18.00
CA GLU A 337 2.02 -12.98 17.63
C GLU A 337 2.45 -11.95 16.56
N ALA A 338 1.51 -11.28 15.90
CA ALA A 338 1.79 -10.17 14.99
C ALA A 338 1.90 -8.85 15.76
N ILE A 339 2.84 -8.78 16.65
CA ILE A 339 3.11 -7.67 17.58
C ILE A 339 4.54 -7.17 17.41
N SER A 340 4.82 -5.98 17.94
CA SER A 340 6.16 -5.39 17.97
C SER A 340 6.41 -4.67 19.26
N SER A 341 7.66 -4.46 19.62
CA SER A 341 8.07 -3.60 20.74
C SER A 341 8.26 -2.15 20.28
N LEU A 342 8.27 -1.20 21.19
CA LEU A 342 8.70 0.17 20.89
C LEU A 342 10.16 0.23 20.42
N ASP A 343 11.00 -0.68 20.90
CA ASP A 343 12.40 -0.78 20.45
C ASP A 343 12.52 -1.17 18.97
N ASP A 344 11.60 -1.98 18.46
CA ASP A 344 11.57 -2.32 17.02
C ASP A 344 11.32 -1.08 16.16
N LEU A 345 10.59 -0.08 16.68
CA LEU A 345 10.36 1.18 15.99
C LEU A 345 11.50 2.18 16.22
N ALA A 346 12.12 2.12 17.40
CA ALA A 346 13.16 3.08 17.80
C ALA A 346 14.55 2.75 17.26
N LYS A 347 14.82 1.47 16.96
CA LYS A 347 16.15 0.96 16.56
C LYS A 347 16.09 0.17 15.25
N GLY A 348 14.88 -0.13 14.76
CA GLY A 348 14.65 -0.94 13.55
C GLY A 348 14.63 -0.13 12.28
N SER A 349 14.35 -0.83 11.20
CA SER A 349 14.10 -0.28 9.86
C SER A 349 13.19 -1.23 9.11
N PHE A 350 12.65 -0.80 7.95
CA PHE A 350 11.90 -1.71 7.09
C PHE A 350 12.81 -2.79 6.53
N GLN A 351 12.45 -4.05 6.79
CA GLN A 351 13.17 -5.22 6.29
C GLN A 351 12.47 -5.76 5.03
N LEU A 352 13.22 -5.90 3.94
CA LEU A 352 12.71 -6.46 2.68
C LEU A 352 12.38 -7.95 2.82
N ILE A 353 13.20 -8.63 3.62
CA ILE A 353 13.10 -10.06 3.94
C ILE A 353 13.39 -10.20 5.43
N ILE A 354 12.57 -10.97 6.11
CA ILE A 354 12.77 -11.32 7.52
C ILE A 354 13.11 -12.81 7.57
N GLY A 355 14.32 -13.12 7.99
CA GLY A 355 14.79 -14.48 8.20
C GLY A 355 14.09 -15.18 9.36
N GLU A 356 14.51 -16.40 9.66
CA GLU A 356 14.00 -17.17 10.79
C GLU A 356 14.18 -16.42 12.12
N SER A 357 13.08 -16.22 12.81
CA SER A 357 13.04 -15.48 14.08
C SER A 357 13.13 -16.36 15.33
N ASP A 358 12.89 -17.67 15.18
CA ASP A 358 13.01 -18.62 16.30
C ASP A 358 14.48 -19.00 16.52
N LYS A 359 15.06 -18.51 17.61
CA LYS A 359 16.46 -18.75 17.96
C LYS A 359 16.81 -20.21 18.25
N ARG A 360 15.81 -21.10 18.41
CA ARG A 360 16.01 -22.53 18.62
C ARG A 360 16.37 -23.25 17.33
N ILE A 361 16.05 -22.65 16.17
CA ILE A 361 16.35 -23.23 14.85
C ILE A 361 17.83 -23.03 14.55
N ASP A 362 18.58 -24.13 14.55
CA ASP A 362 19.99 -24.15 14.17
C ASP A 362 20.14 -24.17 12.64
N PRO A 363 20.69 -23.14 12.00
CA PRO A 363 20.84 -23.10 10.55
C PRO A 363 21.58 -24.30 9.94
N GLN A 364 22.47 -24.93 10.71
CA GLN A 364 23.27 -26.08 10.24
C GLN A 364 22.45 -27.37 10.18
N LYS A 365 21.35 -27.44 10.92
CA LYS A 365 20.45 -28.60 10.96
C LYS A 365 19.28 -28.46 10.01
N VAL A 366 19.03 -27.26 9.48
CA VAL A 366 17.93 -27.00 8.56
C VAL A 366 18.17 -27.72 7.24
N LYS A 367 17.23 -28.58 6.86
CA LYS A 367 17.20 -29.32 5.60
C LYS A 367 16.30 -28.71 4.56
N ARG A 368 15.25 -28.00 5.04
CA ARG A 368 14.23 -27.39 4.21
C ARG A 368 13.96 -25.97 4.67
N VAL A 369 13.92 -25.02 3.72
CA VAL A 369 13.57 -23.63 3.96
C VAL A 369 12.26 -23.32 3.27
N ILE A 370 11.30 -22.81 4.04
CA ILE A 370 10.00 -22.35 3.55
C ILE A 370 10.06 -20.84 3.43
N VAL A 371 9.78 -20.32 2.25
CA VAL A 371 9.71 -18.90 1.98
C VAL A 371 8.26 -18.54 1.69
N CYS A 372 7.71 -17.55 2.36
CA CYS A 372 6.32 -17.13 2.21
C CYS A 372 6.17 -15.62 2.33
N SER A 373 4.97 -15.11 2.13
CA SER A 373 4.60 -13.72 2.40
C SER A 373 3.31 -13.65 3.20
N GLY A 374 3.09 -12.52 3.87
CA GLY A 374 1.83 -12.21 4.54
C GLY A 374 1.45 -13.15 5.68
N ARG A 375 0.14 -13.30 5.85
CA ARG A 375 -0.48 -14.02 6.96
C ARG A 375 -0.07 -15.49 7.08
N LEU A 376 0.18 -16.17 5.95
CA LEU A 376 0.53 -17.59 5.92
C LEU A 376 1.74 -17.94 6.81
N TYR A 377 2.64 -16.97 7.03
CA TYR A 377 3.76 -17.15 7.96
C TYR A 377 3.31 -17.64 9.33
N PHE A 378 2.23 -17.06 9.88
CA PHE A 378 1.77 -17.40 11.23
C PHE A 378 1.12 -18.77 11.28
N ASP A 379 0.43 -19.20 10.23
CA ASP A 379 -0.13 -20.56 10.14
C ASP A 379 1.00 -21.61 10.04
N LEU A 380 2.02 -21.34 9.22
CA LEU A 380 3.20 -22.19 9.11
C LEU A 380 3.98 -22.25 10.43
N LEU A 381 4.13 -21.11 11.12
CA LEU A 381 4.82 -21.05 12.41
C LEU A 381 4.07 -21.86 13.49
N ALA A 382 2.75 -21.72 13.57
CA ALA A 382 1.92 -22.48 14.50
C ALA A 382 2.01 -23.98 14.23
N ALA A 383 1.87 -24.40 12.99
CA ALA A 383 1.98 -25.80 12.59
C ALA A 383 3.37 -26.39 12.84
N ARG A 384 4.45 -25.60 12.59
CA ARG A 384 5.82 -26.04 12.87
C ARG A 384 6.03 -26.29 14.37
N ARG A 385 5.50 -25.41 15.21
CA ARG A 385 5.60 -25.55 16.67
C ARG A 385 4.81 -26.75 17.18
N GLU A 386 3.61 -26.96 16.66
CA GLU A 386 2.77 -28.13 17.00
C GLU A 386 3.44 -29.44 16.60
N ALA A 387 4.10 -29.47 15.44
CA ALA A 387 4.82 -30.64 14.94
C ALA A 387 6.25 -30.78 15.50
N GLU A 388 6.69 -29.86 16.37
CA GLU A 388 8.03 -29.82 16.97
C GLU A 388 9.18 -29.96 15.96
N ARG A 389 9.00 -29.36 14.74
CA ARG A 389 9.96 -29.45 13.62
C ARG A 389 11.06 -28.40 13.79
N ASP A 390 12.28 -28.82 14.10
CA ASP A 390 13.47 -27.98 14.22
C ASP A 390 14.40 -28.04 12.98
N ASP A 391 14.05 -28.90 12.02
CA ASP A 391 14.74 -29.06 10.73
C ASP A 391 14.20 -28.15 9.61
N LEU A 392 13.20 -27.31 9.92
CA LEU A 392 12.55 -26.36 9.02
C LEU A 392 12.83 -24.92 9.44
N ALA A 393 13.24 -24.07 8.50
CA ALA A 393 13.26 -22.60 8.69
C ALA A 393 12.14 -21.95 7.89
N ILE A 394 11.60 -20.84 8.39
CA ILE A 394 10.56 -20.07 7.72
C ILE A 394 11.03 -18.63 7.53
N ILE A 395 11.08 -18.18 6.28
CA ILE A 395 11.52 -16.85 5.87
C ILE A 395 10.32 -16.08 5.32
N ARG A 396 10.21 -14.79 5.68
CA ARG A 396 9.15 -13.91 5.17
C ARG A 396 9.70 -12.93 4.14
N VAL A 397 9.06 -12.84 2.98
CA VAL A 397 9.29 -11.79 2.01
C VAL A 397 8.26 -10.69 2.27
N GLU A 398 8.73 -9.55 2.78
CA GLU A 398 7.90 -8.39 3.11
C GLU A 398 7.73 -7.46 1.91
N GLN A 399 8.76 -7.37 1.05
CA GLN A 399 8.70 -6.62 -0.21
C GLN A 399 8.91 -7.54 -1.40
N LEU A 400 7.84 -7.68 -2.20
CA LEU A 400 7.84 -8.51 -3.40
C LEU A 400 8.50 -7.79 -4.60
N TYR A 401 8.31 -6.46 -4.69
CA TYR A 401 8.94 -5.66 -5.74
C TYR A 401 9.33 -4.25 -5.22
N PRO A 402 10.49 -3.71 -5.61
CA PRO A 402 11.62 -4.44 -6.19
C PRO A 402 12.11 -5.53 -5.22
N PHE A 403 12.46 -6.69 -5.76
CA PHE A 403 12.86 -7.84 -4.92
C PHE A 403 14.20 -7.60 -4.23
N GLY A 404 14.27 -7.97 -2.96
CA GLY A 404 15.45 -7.82 -2.11
C GLY A 404 16.53 -8.89 -2.38
N GLN A 405 17.04 -8.99 -3.60
CA GLN A 405 17.94 -10.05 -4.04
C GLN A 405 19.10 -10.30 -3.07
N LYS A 406 19.83 -9.23 -2.68
CA LYS A 406 20.97 -9.35 -1.76
C LYS A 406 20.57 -9.87 -0.37
N ALA A 407 19.39 -9.47 0.13
CA ALA A 407 18.90 -9.96 1.41
C ALA A 407 18.51 -11.43 1.33
N PHE A 408 17.90 -11.85 0.20
CA PHE A 408 17.57 -13.25 -0.04
C PHE A 408 18.82 -14.13 -0.19
N GLU A 409 19.81 -13.68 -0.93
CA GLU A 409 21.09 -14.36 -1.06
C GLU A 409 21.82 -14.55 0.29
N ALA A 410 21.68 -13.60 1.21
CA ALA A 410 22.22 -13.73 2.55
C ALA A 410 21.55 -14.87 3.34
N GLU A 411 20.24 -15.03 3.20
CA GLU A 411 19.51 -16.17 3.80
C GLU A 411 19.88 -17.48 3.11
N VAL A 412 20.04 -17.51 1.78
CA VAL A 412 20.51 -18.71 1.06
C VAL A 412 21.90 -19.15 1.57
N LYS A 413 22.79 -18.20 1.82
CA LYS A 413 24.11 -18.49 2.42
C LYS A 413 24.00 -19.00 3.84
N ARG A 414 23.08 -18.47 4.63
CA ARG A 414 22.84 -18.88 6.02
C ARG A 414 22.41 -20.34 6.12
N TYR A 415 21.59 -20.82 5.16
CA TYR A 415 21.09 -22.18 5.10
C TYR A 415 21.78 -22.99 3.99
N ALA A 416 23.10 -22.91 3.90
CA ALA A 416 23.88 -23.53 2.82
C ALA A 416 23.74 -25.07 2.76
N ALA A 417 23.36 -25.71 3.88
CA ALA A 417 23.12 -27.16 3.94
C ALA A 417 21.71 -27.57 3.45
N ALA A 418 20.79 -26.63 3.32
CA ALA A 418 19.43 -26.91 2.86
C ALA A 418 19.39 -27.09 1.34
N THR A 419 18.87 -28.22 0.90
CA THR A 419 18.66 -28.52 -0.52
C THR A 419 17.26 -28.20 -0.99
N ASP A 420 16.28 -28.23 -0.09
CA ASP A 420 14.86 -28.04 -0.36
C ASP A 420 14.45 -26.62 -0.01
N TRP A 421 14.09 -25.83 -1.01
CA TRP A 421 13.52 -24.49 -0.86
C TRP A 421 12.09 -24.50 -1.37
N VAL A 422 11.15 -24.05 -0.57
CA VAL A 422 9.72 -24.08 -0.89
C VAL A 422 9.18 -22.67 -0.89
N TRP A 423 8.62 -22.21 -2.01
CA TRP A 423 7.73 -21.08 -1.97
C TRP A 423 6.33 -21.53 -1.52
N ALA A 424 5.84 -20.98 -0.43
CA ALA A 424 4.50 -21.22 0.08
C ALA A 424 3.63 -19.97 -0.03
N GLN A 425 2.43 -20.08 -0.59
CA GLN A 425 1.48 -18.98 -0.72
C GLN A 425 0.04 -19.44 -0.47
N ASP A 426 -0.78 -18.54 0.06
CA ASP A 426 -2.22 -18.78 0.29
C ASP A 426 -3.04 -18.79 -1.00
N GLU A 427 -2.60 -18.07 -2.02
CA GLU A 427 -3.28 -17.89 -3.29
C GLU A 427 -3.23 -19.18 -4.13
N PRO A 428 -4.21 -19.38 -5.04
CA PRO A 428 -4.12 -20.43 -6.06
C PRO A 428 -2.83 -20.30 -6.90
N GLN A 429 -2.33 -21.42 -7.43
CA GLN A 429 -1.06 -21.47 -8.14
C GLN A 429 -0.94 -20.49 -9.31
N ASN A 430 -2.03 -20.23 -10.03
CA ASN A 430 -2.08 -19.28 -11.15
C ASN A 430 -2.21 -17.82 -10.70
N GLN A 431 -2.30 -17.57 -9.40
CA GLN A 431 -2.45 -16.26 -8.77
C GLN A 431 -1.34 -16.04 -7.74
N GLY A 432 -1.32 -14.85 -7.10
CA GLY A 432 -0.31 -14.51 -6.12
C GLY A 432 1.10 -14.34 -6.71
N PRO A 433 2.14 -14.35 -5.88
CA PRO A 433 3.51 -14.02 -6.30
C PRO A 433 4.25 -15.13 -7.07
N TRP A 434 3.79 -16.38 -7.08
CA TRP A 434 4.56 -17.52 -7.54
C TRP A 434 5.28 -17.31 -8.88
N PHE A 435 4.55 -16.95 -9.93
CA PHE A 435 5.12 -16.79 -11.26
C PHE A 435 6.10 -15.62 -11.39
N TYR A 436 6.03 -14.67 -10.47
CA TYR A 436 6.96 -13.57 -10.40
C TYR A 436 8.20 -13.93 -9.55
N ILE A 437 8.01 -14.57 -8.38
CA ILE A 437 9.07 -14.73 -7.40
C ILE A 437 10.07 -15.84 -7.73
N GLN A 438 9.62 -16.89 -8.47
CA GLN A 438 10.38 -18.11 -8.66
C GLN A 438 11.75 -17.88 -9.34
N HIS A 439 11.85 -17.01 -10.35
CA HIS A 439 13.10 -16.75 -11.04
C HIS A 439 14.09 -16.01 -10.13
N HIS A 440 13.64 -15.03 -9.35
CA HIS A 440 14.49 -14.34 -8.39
C HIS A 440 15.06 -15.27 -7.32
N MET A 441 14.28 -16.26 -6.88
CA MET A 441 14.77 -17.26 -5.94
C MET A 441 15.77 -18.21 -6.60
N GLN A 442 15.47 -18.67 -7.82
CA GLN A 442 16.35 -19.57 -8.56
C GLN A 442 17.72 -18.95 -8.87
N ASP A 443 17.76 -17.65 -9.19
CA ASP A 443 18.98 -16.90 -9.45
C ASP A 443 19.95 -16.85 -8.23
N ALA A 444 19.40 -17.00 -7.02
CA ALA A 444 20.18 -17.01 -5.79
C ALA A 444 20.73 -18.40 -5.40
N PHE A 445 20.24 -19.47 -6.02
CA PHE A 445 20.55 -20.84 -5.62
C PHE A 445 21.89 -21.32 -6.16
N LYS A 446 22.47 -22.27 -5.44
CA LYS A 446 23.66 -23.01 -5.84
C LYS A 446 23.27 -24.38 -6.40
N ASP A 447 24.25 -25.02 -7.03
CA ASP A 447 24.09 -26.41 -7.49
C ASP A 447 23.60 -27.34 -6.36
N GLY A 448 22.60 -28.14 -6.68
CA GLY A 448 21.98 -29.07 -5.74
C GLY A 448 20.79 -28.49 -4.93
N GLN A 449 20.56 -27.19 -4.94
CA GLN A 449 19.37 -26.57 -4.37
C GLN A 449 18.21 -26.59 -5.37
N ARG A 450 17.02 -26.86 -4.88
CA ARG A 450 15.83 -26.92 -5.73
C ARG A 450 14.68 -26.12 -5.16
N LEU A 451 13.97 -25.41 -6.03
CA LEU A 451 12.74 -24.70 -5.70
C LEU A 451 11.53 -25.59 -5.89
N MET A 452 10.69 -25.63 -4.89
CA MET A 452 9.40 -26.31 -4.88
C MET A 452 8.28 -25.31 -4.62
N TYR A 453 7.07 -25.70 -4.94
CA TYR A 453 5.87 -24.92 -4.71
C TYR A 453 4.95 -25.61 -3.71
N ALA A 454 4.38 -24.85 -2.77
CA ALA A 454 3.29 -25.26 -1.90
C ALA A 454 2.20 -24.17 -1.90
N GLY A 455 1.01 -24.52 -2.30
CA GLY A 455 -0.11 -23.58 -2.39
C GLY A 455 -1.39 -24.29 -2.82
N ARG A 456 -2.44 -23.50 -2.96
CA ARG A 456 -3.74 -24.02 -3.42
C ARG A 456 -3.66 -24.40 -4.90
N PRO A 457 -4.50 -25.37 -5.36
CA PRO A 457 -4.60 -25.69 -6.78
C PRO A 457 -4.95 -24.46 -7.62
N ALA A 458 -4.52 -24.44 -8.88
CA ALA A 458 -4.93 -23.41 -9.83
C ALA A 458 -6.46 -23.32 -9.91
N SER A 459 -6.98 -22.10 -9.92
CA SER A 459 -8.43 -21.83 -9.89
C SER A 459 -8.77 -20.56 -10.67
N ALA A 460 -9.91 -20.57 -11.33
CA ALA A 460 -10.46 -19.38 -11.98
C ALA A 460 -11.03 -18.39 -10.94
N SER A 461 -11.50 -18.89 -9.79
CA SER A 461 -11.96 -18.06 -8.67
C SER A 461 -10.78 -17.72 -7.75
N PRO A 462 -10.73 -16.51 -7.17
CA PRO A 462 -9.70 -16.15 -6.21
C PRO A 462 -9.66 -17.07 -4.99
N ALA A 463 -10.81 -17.41 -4.43
CA ALA A 463 -10.91 -18.31 -3.27
C ALA A 463 -12.15 -19.22 -3.36
N VAL A 464 -12.16 -20.27 -2.54
CA VAL A 464 -13.31 -21.15 -2.39
C VAL A 464 -14.39 -20.50 -1.53
N GLY A 465 -15.67 -20.77 -1.85
CA GLY A 465 -16.81 -20.21 -1.12
C GLY A 465 -17.17 -20.93 0.18
N TYR A 466 -16.63 -22.14 0.42
CA TYR A 466 -16.95 -22.95 1.59
C TYR A 466 -15.83 -22.94 2.61
N TYR A 467 -16.17 -22.63 3.86
CA TYR A 467 -15.25 -22.54 4.98
C TYR A 467 -14.44 -23.84 5.19
N ASP A 468 -15.10 -24.99 5.25
CA ASP A 468 -14.45 -26.29 5.45
C ASP A 468 -13.46 -26.63 4.32
N LYS A 469 -13.81 -26.26 3.09
CA LYS A 469 -12.93 -26.47 1.92
C LYS A 469 -11.69 -25.58 2.01
N HIS A 470 -11.84 -24.35 2.50
CA HIS A 470 -10.73 -23.43 2.75
C HIS A 470 -9.71 -24.04 3.71
N TYR A 471 -10.16 -24.55 4.87
CA TYR A 471 -9.26 -25.15 5.86
C TYR A 471 -8.68 -26.49 5.44
N ALA A 472 -9.44 -27.31 4.68
CA ALA A 472 -8.89 -28.53 4.09
C ALA A 472 -7.73 -28.22 3.15
N GLN A 473 -7.87 -27.21 2.28
CA GLN A 473 -6.79 -26.76 1.38
C GLN A 473 -5.61 -26.14 2.14
N LEU A 474 -5.84 -25.38 3.21
CA LEU A 474 -4.77 -24.84 4.05
C LEU A 474 -3.96 -25.95 4.71
N LYS A 475 -4.62 -26.98 5.22
CA LYS A 475 -3.96 -28.14 5.81
C LYS A 475 -3.09 -28.89 4.79
N GLU A 476 -3.59 -29.07 3.57
CA GLU A 476 -2.85 -29.71 2.48
C GLU A 476 -1.64 -28.87 2.05
N LEU A 477 -1.80 -27.52 1.97
CA LEU A 477 -0.73 -26.57 1.68
C LEU A 477 0.39 -26.69 2.71
N ILE A 478 0.05 -26.67 4.01
CA ILE A 478 1.03 -26.77 5.11
C ILE A 478 1.77 -28.11 5.05
N ALA A 479 1.04 -29.22 4.87
CA ALA A 479 1.64 -30.55 4.74
C ALA A 479 2.60 -30.62 3.53
N THR A 480 2.23 -29.98 2.42
CA THR A 480 3.09 -29.90 1.22
C THR A 480 4.33 -29.06 1.49
N ALA A 481 4.18 -27.91 2.15
CA ALA A 481 5.30 -27.03 2.52
C ALA A 481 6.30 -27.75 3.44
N PHE A 482 5.81 -28.58 4.37
CA PHE A 482 6.63 -29.36 5.30
C PHE A 482 7.26 -30.61 4.67
N GLY A 483 6.77 -31.03 3.50
CA GLY A 483 7.22 -32.27 2.84
C GLY A 483 6.55 -33.53 3.35
N ASP A 484 5.44 -33.41 4.10
CA ASP A 484 4.71 -34.52 4.71
C ASP A 484 3.66 -35.10 3.77
N SER A 485 3.31 -34.40 2.69
CA SER A 485 2.41 -34.90 1.66
C SER A 485 3.15 -35.82 0.69
N LYS A 486 2.59 -37.01 0.40
CA LYS A 486 3.06 -37.84 -0.72
C LYS A 486 2.89 -37.01 -2.01
N PRO A 487 3.89 -36.97 -2.92
CA PRO A 487 3.73 -36.28 -4.18
C PRO A 487 2.49 -36.77 -4.90
N ALA A 488 1.58 -35.90 -5.25
CA ALA A 488 0.40 -36.22 -6.02
C ALA A 488 0.86 -37.00 -7.27
N LYS A 489 0.44 -38.24 -7.42
CA LYS A 489 0.69 -39.00 -8.66
C LYS A 489 0.16 -38.14 -9.81
N ARG A 490 1.05 -37.71 -10.70
CA ARG A 490 0.62 -37.13 -11.98
C ARG A 490 -0.41 -38.02 -12.58
N SER A 491 -1.66 -37.60 -12.65
CA SER A 491 -2.71 -38.35 -13.34
C SER A 491 -2.34 -38.34 -14.83
N SER A 492 -1.73 -39.40 -15.29
CA SER A 492 -1.57 -39.72 -16.69
C SER A 492 -2.93 -40.21 -17.23
N LYS A 493 -3.89 -39.30 -17.34
CA LYS A 493 -5.12 -39.51 -18.12
C LYS A 493 -5.59 -38.19 -18.72
N ALA A 494 -4.82 -37.68 -19.69
CA ALA A 494 -5.44 -37.06 -20.83
C ALA A 494 -5.68 -38.18 -21.84
N LYS A 495 -6.85 -38.72 -21.88
CA LYS A 495 -7.35 -39.50 -23.03
C LYS A 495 -8.43 -38.68 -23.69
N SER A 496 -8.09 -38.33 -24.93
CA SER A 496 -8.90 -37.96 -26.11
C SER A 496 -10.25 -37.31 -25.83
#